data_4b260147c362ec7723aa691fea981435
#
_entry.id   4b260147c362ec7723aa691fea981435
#
_cell.length_a   1.000
_cell.length_b   1.000
_cell.length_c   1.000
_cell.angle_alpha   90.00
_cell.angle_beta   90.00
_cell.angle_gamma   90.00
#
_symmetry.space_group_name_H-M   'P 1'
#
loop_
_entity.id
_entity.type
_entity.pdbx_description
1 polymer ?
#
loop_
_entity_poly.entity_id
_entity_poly.type
_entity_poly.pdbx_seq_one_letter_code
_entity_poly.pdbx_strand_id
1 'polypeptide(L)'
;MGIDLLIFDLDGTVYRGTEPTPDAAETLARLRRSGRRVRFVTNNSAILAEEVVERLRGVGVEAEEAEVLTSARVAAEFALSEGLRSAFVVGDPGLCHTLRRGGIGVVNAGEPGVVSELSEGTPDCVIAGICRTFSYELLDGAMQWIRSGARFLATNRDATYPLEQGRLQPGAGPIVAAIEAASQTSPTTMGKPEPRMVERFVLETGVPAERTLVIGDRLDTDIDSGLRAGCQVHLVLCGVTSSAPEGVPASPDLRGILARCSL
;
A
#
# COMPACT_ATOMS: atom_id res chain seq x y z
N MET A 1 22.91 12.04 12.01
CA MET A 1 21.98 13.03 11.40
C MET A 1 20.61 12.81 12.00
N GLY A 2 19.83 13.89 12.28
CA GLY A 2 18.50 13.77 12.87
C GLY A 2 17.48 13.23 11.85
N ILE A 3 16.43 12.58 12.34
CA ILE A 3 15.27 12.13 11.56
C ILE A 3 14.24 13.27 11.52
N ASP A 4 13.77 13.65 10.34
CA ASP A 4 12.77 14.71 10.14
C ASP A 4 11.45 14.19 9.55
N LEU A 5 11.51 13.12 8.76
CA LEU A 5 10.35 12.47 8.19
C LEU A 5 10.26 11.02 8.70
N LEU A 6 9.09 10.64 9.15
CA LEU A 6 8.78 9.26 9.53
C LEU A 6 7.64 8.77 8.65
N ILE A 7 7.84 7.63 8.01
CA ILE A 7 6.86 6.98 7.15
C ILE A 7 6.49 5.65 7.80
N PHE A 8 5.24 5.52 8.21
CA PHE A 8 4.72 4.34 8.91
C PHE A 8 3.90 3.46 7.97
N ASP A 9 4.17 2.16 8.01
CA ASP A 9 3.16 1.20 7.63
C ASP A 9 1.99 1.23 8.63
N LEU A 10 0.86 0.63 8.28
CA LEU A 10 -0.36 0.67 9.07
C LEU A 10 -0.71 -0.67 9.71
N ASP A 11 -1.03 -1.69 8.90
CA ASP A 11 -1.56 -2.97 9.37
C ASP A 11 -0.47 -3.82 10.03
N GLY A 12 -0.51 -3.98 11.35
CA GLY A 12 0.53 -4.64 12.15
C GLY A 12 1.52 -3.66 12.78
N THR A 13 1.57 -2.43 12.31
CA THR A 13 2.49 -1.38 12.77
C THR A 13 1.79 -0.36 13.66
N VAL A 14 0.77 0.33 13.15
CA VAL A 14 0.00 1.35 13.90
C VAL A 14 -1.24 0.74 14.56
N TYR A 15 -1.89 -0.17 13.86
CA TYR A 15 -3.07 -0.88 14.37
C TYR A 15 -3.13 -2.33 13.86
N ARG A 16 -4.01 -3.15 14.44
CA ARG A 16 -4.42 -4.46 13.95
C ARG A 16 -5.94 -4.51 13.87
N GLY A 17 -6.49 -4.59 12.67
CA GLY A 17 -7.93 -4.46 12.48
C GLY A 17 -8.43 -3.12 13.01
N THR A 18 -9.18 -3.15 14.13
CA THR A 18 -9.72 -1.95 14.79
C THR A 18 -8.99 -1.57 16.08
N GLU A 19 -7.96 -2.32 16.48
CA GLU A 19 -7.23 -2.11 17.74
C GLU A 19 -5.87 -1.44 17.49
N PRO A 20 -5.50 -0.42 18.27
CA PRO A 20 -4.16 0.20 18.16
C PRO A 20 -3.09 -0.80 18.62
N THR A 21 -1.91 -0.71 18.00
CA THR A 21 -0.71 -1.36 18.57
C THR A 21 -0.27 -0.64 19.85
N PRO A 22 0.50 -1.29 20.74
CA PRO A 22 0.90 -0.67 21.99
C PRO A 22 1.53 0.71 21.80
N ASP A 23 1.00 1.69 22.53
CA ASP A 23 1.49 3.08 22.59
C ASP A 23 1.55 3.84 21.25
N ALA A 24 0.85 3.35 20.20
CA ALA A 24 0.88 3.96 18.87
C ALA A 24 0.45 5.44 18.91
N ALA A 25 -0.71 5.74 19.48
CA ALA A 25 -1.26 7.10 19.52
C ALA A 25 -0.35 8.06 20.29
N GLU A 26 0.15 7.67 21.47
CA GLU A 26 1.04 8.51 22.27
C GLU A 26 2.38 8.75 21.55
N THR A 27 2.97 7.70 20.99
CA THR A 27 4.25 7.79 20.26
C THR A 27 4.13 8.72 19.06
N LEU A 28 3.11 8.57 18.23
CA LEU A 28 2.88 9.42 17.07
C LEU A 28 2.62 10.88 17.47
N ALA A 29 1.83 11.10 18.53
CA ALA A 29 1.60 12.44 19.05
C ALA A 29 2.89 13.10 19.57
N ARG A 30 3.78 12.36 20.24
CA ARG A 30 5.10 12.88 20.69
C ARG A 30 6.00 13.23 19.51
N LEU A 31 6.05 12.38 18.48
CA LEU A 31 6.81 12.64 17.25
C LEU A 31 6.34 13.93 16.57
N ARG A 32 5.02 14.11 16.41
CA ARG A 32 4.45 15.34 15.83
C ARG A 32 4.76 16.59 16.68
N ARG A 33 4.59 16.51 18.00
CA ARG A 33 4.94 17.64 18.91
C ARG A 33 6.42 18.02 18.86
N SER A 34 7.30 17.11 18.49
CA SER A 34 8.72 17.39 18.29
C SER A 34 9.06 18.05 16.95
N GLY A 35 8.04 18.40 16.15
CA GLY A 35 8.20 19.06 14.83
C GLY A 35 8.51 18.12 13.66
N ARG A 36 8.46 16.81 13.88
CA ARG A 36 8.70 15.83 12.81
C ARG A 36 7.47 15.63 11.93
N ARG A 37 7.71 15.42 10.66
CA ARG A 37 6.66 15.08 9.69
C ARG A 37 6.34 13.59 9.78
N VAL A 38 5.07 13.26 9.84
CA VAL A 38 4.56 11.88 9.88
C VAL A 38 3.77 11.62 8.60
N ARG A 39 3.98 10.46 7.99
CA ARG A 39 3.26 9.98 6.81
C ARG A 39 2.91 8.51 6.99
N PHE A 40 1.89 8.07 6.28
CA PHE A 40 1.39 6.70 6.35
C PHE A 40 1.33 6.08 4.97
N VAL A 41 1.78 4.83 4.84
CA VAL A 41 1.75 4.06 3.60
C VAL A 41 1.07 2.72 3.84
N THR A 42 0.21 2.30 2.92
CA THR A 42 -0.42 0.97 3.00
C THR A 42 -0.52 0.30 1.65
N ASN A 43 -0.24 -1.00 1.61
CA ASN A 43 -0.50 -1.85 0.45
C ASN A 43 -2.00 -2.14 0.26
N ASN A 44 -2.85 -1.80 1.22
CA ASN A 44 -4.29 -2.01 1.10
C ASN A 44 -4.89 -1.10 0.03
N SER A 45 -5.25 -1.69 -1.10
CA SER A 45 -5.88 -1.01 -2.24
C SER A 45 -7.41 -1.04 -2.21
N ALA A 46 -7.99 -1.75 -1.24
CA ALA A 46 -9.44 -1.97 -1.18
C ALA A 46 -10.21 -0.84 -0.50
N ILE A 47 -9.50 0.03 0.24
CA ILE A 47 -10.09 1.13 1.01
C ILE A 47 -9.60 2.49 0.51
N LEU A 48 -10.41 3.51 0.74
CA LEU A 48 -10.11 4.89 0.38
C LEU A 48 -9.18 5.54 1.42
N ALA A 49 -8.43 6.57 1.02
CA ALA A 49 -7.55 7.29 1.95
C ALA A 49 -8.32 7.93 3.12
N GLU A 50 -9.52 8.46 2.87
CA GLU A 50 -10.41 8.97 3.90
C GLU A 50 -10.86 7.90 4.91
N GLU A 51 -11.13 6.67 4.47
CA GLU A 51 -11.46 5.55 5.36
C GLU A 51 -10.24 5.13 6.21
N VAL A 52 -9.02 5.24 5.66
CA VAL A 52 -7.78 5.06 6.44
C VAL A 52 -7.66 6.13 7.52
N VAL A 53 -7.94 7.40 7.18
CA VAL A 53 -7.92 8.51 8.14
C VAL A 53 -8.94 8.30 9.26
N GLU A 54 -10.15 7.86 8.94
CA GLU A 54 -11.18 7.55 9.94
C GLU A 54 -10.72 6.41 10.86
N ARG A 55 -10.10 5.37 10.30
CA ARG A 55 -9.54 4.26 11.09
C ARG A 55 -8.42 4.73 12.02
N LEU A 56 -7.49 5.55 11.52
CA LEU A 56 -6.42 6.15 12.33
C LEU A 56 -6.99 6.96 13.50
N ARG A 57 -8.00 7.79 13.25
CA ARG A 57 -8.70 8.56 14.30
C ARG A 57 -9.40 7.64 15.31
N GLY A 58 -10.01 6.55 14.82
CA GLY A 58 -10.65 5.54 15.67
C GLY A 58 -9.70 4.88 16.67
N VAL A 59 -8.40 4.79 16.34
CA VAL A 59 -7.36 4.29 17.24
C VAL A 59 -6.56 5.41 17.94
N GLY A 60 -7.07 6.64 17.92
CA GLY A 60 -6.49 7.80 18.63
C GLY A 60 -5.30 8.46 17.91
N VAL A 61 -5.11 8.18 16.62
CA VAL A 61 -4.04 8.77 15.81
C VAL A 61 -4.61 9.85 14.91
N GLU A 62 -4.18 11.11 15.13
CA GLU A 62 -4.53 12.22 14.25
C GLU A 62 -3.86 12.06 12.88
N ALA A 63 -4.65 12.19 11.82
CA ALA A 63 -4.16 12.13 10.46
C ALA A 63 -5.04 12.95 9.50
N GLU A 64 -4.42 13.41 8.42
CA GLU A 64 -5.07 14.05 7.28
C GLU A 64 -4.93 13.19 6.02
N GLU A 65 -5.86 13.32 5.06
CA GLU A 65 -5.82 12.53 3.82
C GLU A 65 -4.50 12.72 3.04
N ALA A 66 -3.94 13.93 3.06
CA ALA A 66 -2.67 14.24 2.41
C ALA A 66 -1.47 13.48 3.04
N GLU A 67 -1.61 12.98 4.26
CA GLU A 67 -0.57 12.21 4.96
C GLU A 67 -0.65 10.71 4.67
N VAL A 68 -1.69 10.24 3.97
CA VAL A 68 -1.95 8.82 3.67
C VAL A 68 -1.72 8.53 2.18
N LEU A 69 -0.94 7.50 1.89
CA LEU A 69 -0.71 7.01 0.54
C LEU A 69 -1.03 5.52 0.45
N THR A 70 -2.03 5.18 -0.35
CA THR A 70 -2.41 3.78 -0.64
C THR A 70 -1.77 3.31 -1.93
N SER A 71 -1.54 2.00 -2.07
CA SER A 71 -1.05 1.41 -3.31
C SER A 71 -2.00 1.65 -4.51
N ALA A 72 -3.30 1.82 -4.26
CA ALA A 72 -4.28 2.19 -5.27
C ALA A 72 -4.02 3.60 -5.84
N ARG A 73 -3.71 4.57 -4.97
CA ARG A 73 -3.39 5.93 -5.39
C ARG A 73 -2.10 5.98 -6.20
N VAL A 74 -1.07 5.25 -5.77
CA VAL A 74 0.19 5.14 -6.54
C VAL A 74 -0.05 4.50 -7.89
N ALA A 75 -0.92 3.50 -7.99
CA ALA A 75 -1.29 2.88 -9.27
C ALA A 75 -1.96 3.89 -10.21
N ALA A 76 -2.86 4.74 -9.70
CA ALA A 76 -3.48 5.80 -10.50
C ALA A 76 -2.46 6.84 -10.98
N GLU A 77 -1.64 7.36 -10.07
CA GLU A 77 -0.59 8.35 -10.38
C GLU A 77 0.41 7.81 -11.42
N PHE A 78 0.85 6.56 -11.24
CA PHE A 78 1.76 5.90 -12.19
C PHE A 78 1.11 5.70 -13.57
N ALA A 79 -0.12 5.17 -13.61
CA ALA A 79 -0.82 4.97 -14.87
C ALA A 79 -0.93 6.29 -15.66
N LEU A 80 -1.31 7.39 -15.00
CA LEU A 80 -1.40 8.71 -15.65
C LEU A 80 -0.04 9.22 -16.15
N SER A 81 1.02 9.03 -15.38
CA SER A 81 2.37 9.46 -15.79
C SER A 81 2.87 8.72 -17.03
N GLU A 82 2.40 7.49 -17.23
CA GLU A 82 2.68 6.65 -18.39
C GLU A 82 1.69 6.89 -19.56
N GLY A 83 0.80 7.87 -19.44
CA GLY A 83 -0.20 8.20 -20.46
C GLY A 83 -1.40 7.25 -20.53
N LEU A 84 -1.54 6.30 -19.59
CA LEU A 84 -2.65 5.38 -19.52
C LEU A 84 -3.90 6.10 -18.98
N ARG A 85 -5.05 5.92 -19.61
CA ARG A 85 -6.29 6.64 -19.28
C ARG A 85 -7.46 5.71 -18.98
N SER A 86 -7.35 4.44 -19.33
CA SER A 86 -8.39 3.44 -19.15
C SER A 86 -7.83 2.14 -18.56
N ALA A 87 -8.59 1.51 -17.66
CA ALA A 87 -8.17 0.31 -16.98
C ALA A 87 -9.30 -0.72 -16.90
N PHE A 88 -8.99 -2.00 -17.21
CA PHE A 88 -9.75 -3.13 -16.72
C PHE A 88 -9.27 -3.45 -15.31
N VAL A 89 -10.18 -3.48 -14.33
CA VAL A 89 -9.82 -3.59 -12.91
C VAL A 89 -10.23 -4.93 -12.33
N VAL A 90 -9.27 -5.64 -11.74
CA VAL A 90 -9.52 -6.79 -10.88
C VAL A 90 -9.25 -6.35 -9.45
N GLY A 91 -10.29 -5.88 -8.77
CA GLY A 91 -10.13 -5.29 -7.43
C GLY A 91 -11.46 -4.96 -6.77
N ASP A 92 -11.39 -4.70 -5.47
CA ASP A 92 -12.55 -4.25 -4.69
C ASP A 92 -12.99 -2.82 -5.07
N PRO A 93 -14.19 -2.39 -4.70
CA PRO A 93 -14.75 -1.09 -5.09
C PRO A 93 -13.87 0.12 -4.75
N GLY A 94 -13.13 0.07 -3.63
CA GLY A 94 -12.19 1.15 -3.23
C GLY A 94 -11.10 1.40 -4.27
N LEU A 95 -10.57 0.35 -4.91
CA LEU A 95 -9.61 0.50 -6.01
C LEU A 95 -10.25 1.21 -7.20
N CYS A 96 -11.44 0.76 -7.64
CA CYS A 96 -12.15 1.39 -8.76
C CYS A 96 -12.44 2.87 -8.48
N HIS A 97 -12.85 3.19 -7.25
CA HIS A 97 -13.15 4.56 -6.84
C HIS A 97 -11.89 5.43 -6.87
N THR A 98 -10.79 4.93 -6.29
CA THR A 98 -9.50 5.65 -6.28
C THR A 98 -8.99 5.93 -7.68
N LEU A 99 -9.07 4.94 -8.60
CA LEU A 99 -8.67 5.10 -9.98
C LEU A 99 -9.50 6.17 -10.71
N ARG A 100 -10.82 6.15 -10.55
CA ARG A 100 -11.71 7.17 -11.15
C ARG A 100 -11.43 8.57 -10.61
N ARG A 101 -11.28 8.73 -9.30
CA ARG A 101 -10.89 10.02 -8.69
C ARG A 101 -9.51 10.50 -9.21
N GLY A 102 -8.62 9.56 -9.47
CA GLY A 102 -7.31 9.82 -10.09
C GLY A 102 -7.37 10.11 -11.59
N GLY A 103 -8.53 10.07 -12.25
CA GLY A 103 -8.67 10.37 -13.68
C GLY A 103 -8.49 9.17 -14.63
N ILE A 104 -8.51 7.93 -14.10
CA ILE A 104 -8.49 6.70 -14.89
C ILE A 104 -9.91 6.21 -15.12
N GLY A 105 -10.31 6.01 -16.37
CA GLY A 105 -11.57 5.37 -16.75
C GLY A 105 -11.56 3.88 -16.43
N VAL A 106 -12.52 3.40 -15.64
CA VAL A 106 -12.64 1.96 -15.33
C VAL A 106 -13.66 1.34 -16.28
N VAL A 107 -13.18 0.48 -17.19
CA VAL A 107 -13.99 -0.04 -18.31
C VAL A 107 -14.94 -1.17 -17.92
N ASN A 108 -14.67 -1.89 -16.83
CA ASN A 108 -15.53 -2.95 -16.28
C ASN A 108 -16.24 -2.50 -15.00
N ALA A 109 -16.58 -1.24 -14.91
CA ALA A 109 -17.21 -0.63 -13.74
C ALA A 109 -18.73 -0.83 -13.74
N GLY A 110 -19.15 -2.05 -13.76
CA GLY A 110 -20.41 -2.51 -13.21
C GLY A 110 -20.25 -2.93 -11.75
N GLU A 111 -21.30 -3.49 -11.17
CA GLU A 111 -21.19 -4.10 -9.84
C GLU A 111 -20.06 -5.15 -9.80
N PRO A 112 -19.46 -5.41 -8.60
CA PRO A 112 -18.40 -6.41 -8.47
C PRO A 112 -18.81 -7.75 -9.10
N GLY A 113 -17.99 -8.27 -10.01
CA GLY A 113 -18.25 -9.52 -10.71
C GLY A 113 -19.02 -9.39 -12.04
N VAL A 114 -19.49 -8.21 -12.41
CA VAL A 114 -20.11 -7.99 -13.72
C VAL A 114 -19.04 -7.48 -14.70
N VAL A 115 -18.74 -8.29 -15.70
CA VAL A 115 -18.10 -7.82 -16.93
C VAL A 115 -19.18 -7.03 -17.68
N SER A 116 -19.28 -5.71 -17.39
CA SER A 116 -20.17 -4.85 -18.17
C SER A 116 -19.71 -4.87 -19.64
N GLU A 117 -20.66 -4.76 -20.56
CA GLU A 117 -20.36 -4.65 -21.99
C GLU A 117 -19.23 -3.63 -22.17
N LEU A 118 -18.11 -4.10 -22.73
CA LEU A 118 -16.91 -3.33 -22.89
C LEU A 118 -17.24 -2.07 -23.69
N SER A 119 -16.93 -0.92 -23.15
CA SER A 119 -16.83 0.29 -23.97
C SER A 119 -15.91 -0.03 -25.15
N GLU A 120 -16.28 0.38 -26.36
CA GLU A 120 -15.51 0.09 -27.57
C GLU A 120 -14.03 0.44 -27.38
N GLY A 121 -13.15 -0.58 -27.46
CA GLY A 121 -11.70 -0.43 -27.43
C GLY A 121 -10.98 -1.26 -26.35
N THR A 122 -9.70 -1.51 -26.59
CA THR A 122 -8.80 -2.17 -25.63
C THR A 122 -8.48 -1.19 -24.50
N PRO A 123 -8.61 -1.57 -23.21
CA PRO A 123 -8.12 -0.73 -22.11
C PRO A 123 -6.60 -0.55 -22.20
N ASP A 124 -6.10 0.60 -21.79
CA ASP A 124 -4.65 0.87 -21.78
C ASP A 124 -3.90 -0.04 -20.82
N CYS A 125 -4.57 -0.43 -19.72
CA CYS A 125 -3.97 -1.32 -18.74
C CYS A 125 -5.00 -2.23 -18.04
N VAL A 126 -4.47 -3.29 -17.43
CA VAL A 126 -5.14 -4.12 -16.43
C VAL A 126 -4.53 -3.78 -15.08
N ILE A 127 -5.34 -3.40 -14.09
CA ILE A 127 -4.88 -3.12 -12.73
C ILE A 127 -5.48 -4.13 -11.78
N ALA A 128 -4.60 -4.92 -11.13
CA ALA A 128 -5.01 -5.95 -10.17
C ALA A 128 -4.64 -5.57 -8.73
N GLY A 129 -5.57 -5.82 -7.83
CA GLY A 129 -5.43 -5.67 -6.39
C GLY A 129 -6.19 -6.76 -5.65
N ILE A 130 -6.44 -6.56 -4.35
CA ILE A 130 -7.33 -7.45 -3.62
C ILE A 130 -8.74 -7.37 -4.20
N CYS A 131 -9.34 -8.52 -4.49
CA CYS A 131 -10.68 -8.64 -5.08
C CYS A 131 -11.42 -9.79 -4.41
N ARG A 132 -12.33 -9.47 -3.49
CA ARG A 132 -13.10 -10.47 -2.74
C ARG A 132 -14.17 -11.16 -3.57
N THR A 133 -14.48 -10.60 -4.73
CA THR A 133 -15.42 -11.14 -5.73
C THR A 133 -14.69 -11.72 -6.94
N PHE A 134 -13.40 -12.09 -6.78
CA PHE A 134 -12.61 -12.66 -7.87
C PHE A 134 -13.29 -13.89 -8.47
N SER A 135 -13.41 -13.91 -9.79
CA SER A 135 -14.08 -14.96 -10.53
C SER A 135 -13.28 -15.39 -11.76
N TYR A 136 -13.69 -16.51 -12.37
CA TYR A 136 -13.08 -16.99 -13.61
C TYR A 136 -13.24 -15.99 -14.76
N GLU A 137 -14.39 -15.29 -14.82
CA GLU A 137 -14.67 -14.27 -15.84
C GLU A 137 -13.73 -13.05 -15.69
N LEU A 138 -13.45 -12.64 -14.47
CA LEU A 138 -12.46 -11.58 -14.23
C LEU A 138 -11.05 -12.01 -14.60
N LEU A 139 -10.68 -13.27 -14.33
CA LEU A 139 -9.40 -13.82 -14.73
C LEU A 139 -9.26 -13.88 -16.24
N ASP A 140 -10.28 -14.42 -16.95
CA ASP A 140 -10.29 -14.51 -18.41
C ASP A 140 -10.22 -13.12 -19.05
N GLY A 141 -11.04 -12.16 -18.60
CA GLY A 141 -11.02 -10.78 -19.09
C GLY A 141 -9.65 -10.12 -18.92
N ALA A 142 -9.06 -10.23 -17.73
CA ALA A 142 -7.72 -9.70 -17.47
C ALA A 142 -6.66 -10.32 -18.39
N MET A 143 -6.68 -11.66 -18.52
CA MET A 143 -5.76 -12.38 -19.41
C MET A 143 -5.92 -11.92 -20.87
N GLN A 144 -7.13 -11.83 -21.39
CA GLN A 144 -7.38 -11.45 -22.78
C GLN A 144 -6.88 -10.03 -23.07
N TRP A 145 -7.15 -9.07 -22.18
CA TRP A 145 -6.69 -7.70 -22.37
C TRP A 145 -5.16 -7.58 -22.31
N ILE A 146 -4.50 -8.25 -21.37
CA ILE A 146 -3.03 -8.26 -21.28
C ILE A 146 -2.44 -8.87 -22.57
N ARG A 147 -2.98 -9.99 -23.05
CA ARG A 147 -2.53 -10.62 -24.30
C ARG A 147 -2.80 -9.76 -25.54
N SER A 148 -3.78 -8.87 -25.46
CA SER A 148 -4.07 -7.90 -26.52
C SER A 148 -3.22 -6.63 -26.45
N GLY A 149 -2.27 -6.55 -25.49
CA GLY A 149 -1.31 -5.47 -25.38
C GLY A 149 -1.57 -4.47 -24.26
N ALA A 150 -2.62 -4.62 -23.46
CA ALA A 150 -2.82 -3.81 -22.26
C ALA A 150 -1.68 -4.02 -21.25
N ARG A 151 -1.19 -2.96 -20.64
CA ARG A 151 -0.14 -3.06 -19.61
C ARG A 151 -0.68 -3.71 -18.34
N PHE A 152 0.07 -4.61 -17.75
CA PHE A 152 -0.31 -5.24 -16.49
C PHE A 152 0.33 -4.53 -15.30
N LEU A 153 -0.51 -3.98 -14.42
CA LEU A 153 -0.12 -3.32 -13.16
C LEU A 153 -0.72 -4.07 -11.98
N ALA A 154 0.06 -4.19 -10.89
CA ALA A 154 -0.41 -4.76 -9.62
C ALA A 154 -0.28 -3.72 -8.50
N THR A 155 -1.33 -3.54 -7.71
CA THR A 155 -1.27 -2.64 -6.56
C THR A 155 -0.25 -3.10 -5.53
N ASN A 156 -0.17 -4.42 -5.29
CA ASN A 156 0.83 -5.09 -4.45
C ASN A 156 0.84 -6.59 -4.74
N ARG A 157 1.78 -7.32 -4.13
CA ARG A 157 1.91 -8.79 -4.26
C ARG A 157 1.85 -9.51 -2.91
N ASP A 158 1.24 -8.91 -1.90
CA ASP A 158 1.14 -9.50 -0.57
C ASP A 158 0.41 -10.84 -0.64
N ALA A 159 1.05 -11.91 -0.16
CA ALA A 159 0.46 -13.24 -0.17
C ALA A 159 -0.77 -13.32 0.72
N THR A 160 -0.68 -12.70 1.90
CA THR A 160 -1.73 -12.67 2.92
C THR A 160 -1.77 -11.32 3.63
N TYR A 161 -2.88 -11.04 4.30
CA TYR A 161 -2.97 -9.95 5.26
C TYR A 161 -3.59 -10.45 6.58
N PRO A 162 -3.16 -9.88 7.73
CA PRO A 162 -3.63 -10.30 9.03
C PRO A 162 -5.04 -9.76 9.32
N LEU A 163 -5.85 -10.59 9.96
CA LEU A 163 -7.09 -10.22 10.62
C LEU A 163 -6.97 -10.36 12.14
N GLU A 164 -8.04 -10.01 12.83
CA GLU A 164 -8.17 -10.21 14.27
C GLU A 164 -7.93 -11.68 14.65
N GLN A 165 -7.51 -11.92 15.91
CA GLN A 165 -7.26 -13.25 16.49
C GLN A 165 -6.21 -14.09 15.72
N GLY A 166 -5.27 -13.47 15.01
CA GLY A 166 -4.20 -14.16 14.29
C GLY A 166 -4.64 -14.89 13.02
N ARG A 167 -5.87 -14.68 12.56
CA ARG A 167 -6.36 -15.22 11.30
C ARG A 167 -5.72 -14.49 10.12
N LEU A 168 -5.39 -15.24 9.06
CA LEU A 168 -4.88 -14.68 7.80
C LEU A 168 -5.93 -14.83 6.68
N GLN A 169 -5.99 -13.83 5.80
CA GLN A 169 -6.72 -13.93 4.53
C GLN A 169 -5.76 -13.76 3.34
N PRO A 170 -6.11 -14.31 2.15
CA PRO A 170 -5.35 -14.06 0.94
C PRO A 170 -5.30 -12.57 0.61
N GLY A 171 -4.10 -12.06 0.30
CA GLY A 171 -3.89 -10.71 -0.20
C GLY A 171 -4.11 -10.60 -1.71
N ALA A 172 -3.57 -9.53 -2.31
CA ALA A 172 -3.60 -9.36 -3.77
C ALA A 172 -2.69 -10.35 -4.50
N GLY A 173 -1.62 -10.83 -3.85
CA GLY A 173 -0.60 -11.71 -4.45
C GLY A 173 -1.17 -12.94 -5.16
N PRO A 174 -2.04 -13.76 -4.55
CA PRO A 174 -2.66 -14.91 -5.20
C PRO A 174 -3.47 -14.55 -6.46
N ILE A 175 -4.19 -13.42 -6.45
CA ILE A 175 -4.95 -12.93 -7.61
C ILE A 175 -4.01 -12.51 -8.73
N VAL A 176 -2.99 -11.73 -8.39
CA VAL A 176 -1.95 -11.29 -9.32
C VAL A 176 -1.23 -12.48 -9.93
N ALA A 177 -0.88 -13.50 -9.11
CA ALA A 177 -0.23 -14.72 -9.57
C ALA A 177 -1.11 -15.52 -10.55
N ALA A 178 -2.42 -15.58 -10.31
CA ALA A 178 -3.35 -16.25 -11.23
C ALA A 178 -3.39 -15.54 -12.60
N ILE A 179 -3.46 -14.21 -12.61
CA ILE A 179 -3.46 -13.41 -13.85
C ILE A 179 -2.10 -13.52 -14.55
N GLU A 180 -0.99 -13.45 -13.82
CA GLU A 180 0.37 -13.62 -14.35
C GLU A 180 0.55 -14.98 -15.02
N ALA A 181 0.11 -16.05 -14.36
CA ALA A 181 0.17 -17.40 -14.90
C ALA A 181 -0.68 -17.56 -16.19
N ALA A 182 -1.90 -17.00 -16.21
CA ALA A 182 -2.80 -17.09 -17.35
C ALA A 182 -2.33 -16.25 -18.54
N SER A 183 -1.88 -15.01 -18.29
CA SER A 183 -1.42 -14.07 -19.33
C SER A 183 0.01 -14.31 -19.79
N GLN A 184 0.83 -15.01 -19.01
CA GLN A 184 2.28 -15.17 -19.18
C GLN A 184 3.03 -13.82 -19.18
N THR A 185 2.51 -12.84 -18.46
CA THR A 185 3.06 -11.49 -18.38
C THR A 185 3.17 -11.06 -16.92
N SER A 186 4.36 -10.67 -16.49
CA SER A 186 4.57 -10.16 -15.12
C SER A 186 4.10 -8.72 -14.99
N PRO A 187 3.45 -8.34 -13.87
CA PRO A 187 3.00 -6.98 -13.65
C PRO A 187 4.14 -6.03 -13.23
N THR A 188 3.94 -4.73 -13.49
CA THR A 188 4.66 -3.70 -12.76
C THR A 188 3.96 -3.48 -11.42
N THR A 189 4.67 -3.72 -10.32
CA THR A 189 4.12 -3.57 -8.96
C THR A 189 4.23 -2.13 -8.47
N MET A 190 3.20 -1.63 -7.79
CA MET A 190 3.10 -0.25 -7.33
C MET A 190 3.41 -0.07 -5.86
N GLY A 191 2.91 -0.98 -5.02
CA GLY A 191 3.10 -0.94 -3.57
C GLY A 191 4.43 -1.55 -3.10
N LYS A 192 4.63 -1.55 -1.79
CA LYS A 192 5.80 -2.17 -1.15
C LYS A 192 5.96 -3.63 -1.58
N PRO A 193 7.17 -4.13 -1.83
CA PRO A 193 8.49 -3.55 -1.52
C PRO A 193 9.02 -2.53 -2.53
N GLU A 194 8.25 -2.17 -3.56
CA GLU A 194 8.72 -1.11 -4.46
C GLU A 194 8.81 0.23 -3.72
N PRO A 195 9.85 1.04 -3.96
CA PRO A 195 10.14 2.23 -3.18
C PRO A 195 9.20 3.42 -3.48
N ARG A 196 8.35 3.32 -4.49
CA ARG A 196 7.53 4.41 -5.04
C ARG A 196 6.75 5.21 -4.00
N MET A 197 6.15 4.52 -3.01
CA MET A 197 5.37 5.17 -1.96
C MET A 197 6.26 6.00 -1.04
N VAL A 198 7.43 5.49 -0.70
CA VAL A 198 8.44 6.18 0.12
C VAL A 198 9.03 7.36 -0.64
N GLU A 199 9.49 7.14 -1.87
CA GLU A 199 10.06 8.17 -2.75
C GLU A 199 9.07 9.30 -2.99
N ARG A 200 7.76 9.00 -3.14
CA ARG A 200 6.70 9.99 -3.33
C ARG A 200 6.65 10.97 -2.14
N PHE A 201 6.73 10.47 -0.89
CA PHE A 201 6.76 11.33 0.29
C PHE A 201 8.10 12.05 0.51
N VAL A 202 9.22 11.41 0.20
CA VAL A 202 10.54 12.07 0.19
C VAL A 202 10.52 13.26 -0.76
N LEU A 203 10.02 13.09 -1.98
CA LEU A 203 9.90 14.16 -2.97
C LEU A 203 8.93 15.27 -2.51
N GLU A 204 7.74 14.91 -2.03
CA GLU A 204 6.71 15.85 -1.60
C GLU A 204 7.17 16.72 -0.43
N THR A 205 7.82 16.10 0.54
CA THR A 205 8.26 16.81 1.75
C THR A 205 9.56 17.58 1.57
N GLY A 206 10.36 17.24 0.56
CA GLY A 206 11.71 17.76 0.37
C GLY A 206 12.71 17.32 1.45
N VAL A 207 12.32 16.33 2.28
CA VAL A 207 13.23 15.75 3.29
C VAL A 207 14.06 14.66 2.60
N PRO A 208 15.41 14.72 2.66
CA PRO A 208 16.24 13.73 1.99
C PRO A 208 16.10 12.33 2.64
N ALA A 209 16.37 11.28 1.84
CA ALA A 209 16.20 9.89 2.25
C ALA A 209 16.99 9.55 3.52
N GLU A 210 18.20 10.08 3.68
CA GLU A 210 19.06 9.85 4.85
C GLU A 210 18.49 10.42 6.16
N ARG A 211 17.53 11.36 6.06
CA ARG A 211 16.80 11.97 7.19
C ARG A 211 15.36 11.44 7.28
N THR A 212 15.03 10.42 6.50
CA THR A 212 13.75 9.74 6.50
C THR A 212 13.87 8.37 7.15
N LEU A 213 12.93 8.03 8.03
CA LEU A 213 12.83 6.73 8.68
C LEU A 213 11.55 6.04 8.24
N VAL A 214 11.68 4.85 7.64
CA VAL A 214 10.56 3.97 7.30
C VAL A 214 10.37 2.96 8.40
N ILE A 215 9.15 2.85 8.90
CA ILE A 215 8.78 2.00 10.03
C ILE A 215 7.70 1.01 9.58
N GLY A 216 7.90 -0.26 9.86
CA GLY A 216 6.94 -1.31 9.54
C GLY A 216 7.21 -2.58 10.31
N ASP A 217 6.34 -3.57 10.14
CA ASP A 217 6.39 -4.85 10.83
C ASP A 217 6.84 -6.02 9.93
N ARG A 218 7.07 -5.75 8.63
CA ARG A 218 7.46 -6.77 7.66
C ARG A 218 8.79 -6.44 7.01
N LEU A 219 9.66 -7.45 6.97
CA LEU A 219 10.99 -7.35 6.32
C LEU A 219 10.86 -7.25 4.80
N ASP A 220 10.02 -8.10 4.23
CA ASP A 220 9.87 -8.32 2.79
C ASP A 220 9.09 -7.22 2.05
N THR A 221 8.47 -6.32 2.77
CA THR A 221 7.72 -5.19 2.20
C THR A 221 8.20 -3.85 2.76
N ASP A 222 8.02 -3.59 4.07
CA ASP A 222 8.26 -2.27 4.66
C ASP A 222 9.75 -1.92 4.70
N ILE A 223 10.53 -2.83 5.29
CA ILE A 223 11.96 -2.63 5.44
C ILE A 223 12.64 -2.60 4.09
N ASP A 224 12.29 -3.53 3.20
CA ASP A 224 12.86 -3.59 1.86
C ASP A 224 12.51 -2.32 1.04
N SER A 225 11.27 -1.80 1.13
CA SER A 225 10.89 -0.56 0.44
C SER A 225 11.68 0.66 0.93
N GLY A 226 11.91 0.75 2.24
CA GLY A 226 12.71 1.82 2.83
C GLY A 226 14.18 1.76 2.40
N LEU A 227 14.77 0.57 2.41
CA LEU A 227 16.16 0.35 1.97
C LEU A 227 16.33 0.67 0.48
N ARG A 228 15.40 0.23 -0.37
CA ARG A 228 15.41 0.54 -1.81
C ARG A 228 15.29 2.03 -2.10
N ALA A 229 14.56 2.76 -1.24
CA ALA A 229 14.46 4.22 -1.32
C ALA A 229 15.67 4.96 -0.74
N GLY A 230 16.69 4.26 -0.22
CA GLY A 230 17.85 4.85 0.43
C GLY A 230 17.58 5.45 1.81
N CYS A 231 16.44 5.12 2.43
CA CYS A 231 16.03 5.61 3.73
C CYS A 231 16.61 4.78 4.88
N GLN A 232 16.58 5.35 6.09
CA GLN A 232 16.75 4.56 7.30
C GLN A 232 15.49 3.72 7.54
N VAL A 233 15.66 2.57 8.21
CA VAL A 233 14.55 1.66 8.49
C VAL A 233 14.49 1.27 9.95
N HIS A 234 13.30 0.90 10.43
CA HIS A 234 13.08 0.35 11.77
C HIS A 234 11.94 -0.66 11.75
N LEU A 235 12.25 -1.87 12.21
CA LEU A 235 11.28 -2.96 12.32
C LEU A 235 10.58 -2.93 13.68
N VAL A 236 9.25 -3.00 13.71
CA VAL A 236 8.49 -3.22 14.95
C VAL A 236 8.08 -4.68 15.03
N LEU A 237 8.24 -5.28 16.22
CA LEU A 237 8.02 -6.72 16.45
C LEU A 237 6.61 -7.02 16.99
N CYS A 238 5.74 -6.02 16.98
CA CYS A 238 4.34 -6.19 17.36
C CYS A 238 3.42 -6.66 16.24
N GLY A 239 3.92 -6.81 15.01
CA GLY A 239 3.17 -7.21 13.83
C GLY A 239 3.40 -8.66 13.39
N VAL A 240 3.70 -8.82 12.09
CA VAL A 240 3.94 -10.13 11.44
C VAL A 240 5.29 -10.71 11.82
N THR A 241 6.34 -9.88 11.84
CA THR A 241 7.69 -10.31 12.18
C THR A 241 7.87 -10.30 13.70
N SER A 242 8.27 -11.42 14.26
CA SER A 242 8.46 -11.59 15.72
C SER A 242 9.93 -11.50 16.19
N SER A 243 10.88 -11.51 15.26
CA SER A 243 12.31 -11.39 15.55
C SER A 243 13.05 -10.67 14.44
N ALA A 244 13.97 -9.79 14.79
CA ALA A 244 14.77 -9.04 13.82
C ALA A 244 16.00 -9.83 13.39
N PRO A 245 16.35 -9.82 12.09
CA PRO A 245 17.66 -10.27 11.63
C PRO A 245 18.79 -9.40 12.17
N GLU A 246 19.99 -9.94 12.23
CA GLU A 246 21.18 -9.17 12.60
C GLU A 246 21.37 -7.96 11.67
N GLY A 247 21.65 -6.80 12.26
CA GLY A 247 21.87 -5.55 11.54
C GLY A 247 20.60 -4.75 11.20
N VAL A 248 19.40 -5.30 11.41
CA VAL A 248 18.15 -4.55 11.23
C VAL A 248 17.73 -3.89 12.55
N PRO A 249 17.70 -2.55 12.65
CA PRO A 249 17.23 -1.87 13.84
C PRO A 249 15.77 -2.24 14.13
N ALA A 250 15.49 -2.66 15.37
CA ALA A 250 14.16 -3.11 15.74
C ALA A 250 13.80 -2.76 17.20
N SER A 251 12.50 -2.75 17.48
CA SER A 251 11.95 -2.62 18.84
C SER A 251 10.68 -3.47 19.01
N PRO A 252 10.31 -3.83 20.25
CA PRO A 252 9.08 -4.58 20.49
C PRO A 252 7.81 -3.87 20.02
N ASP A 253 7.79 -2.54 20.11
CA ASP A 253 6.68 -1.66 19.78
C ASP A 253 7.16 -0.29 19.26
N LEU A 254 6.21 0.61 18.97
CA LEU A 254 6.50 1.95 18.43
C LEU A 254 7.25 2.87 19.42
N ARG A 255 7.26 2.62 20.73
CA ARG A 255 8.02 3.46 21.68
C ARG A 255 9.51 3.48 21.38
N GLY A 256 10.06 2.39 20.84
CA GLY A 256 11.46 2.32 20.45
C GLY A 256 11.87 3.36 19.40
N ILE A 257 10.91 3.90 18.64
CA ILE A 257 11.15 4.96 17.67
C ILE A 257 11.54 6.28 18.35
N LEU A 258 11.04 6.54 19.55
CA LEU A 258 11.38 7.74 20.31
C LEU A 258 12.89 7.83 20.58
N ALA A 259 13.50 6.72 20.98
CA ALA A 259 14.95 6.68 21.19
C ALA A 259 15.74 6.94 19.90
N ARG A 260 15.25 6.40 18.75
CA ARG A 260 15.84 6.71 17.42
C ARG A 260 15.76 8.19 17.07
N CYS A 261 14.77 8.88 17.59
CA CYS A 261 14.53 10.30 17.40
C CYS A 261 15.12 11.18 18.52
N SER A 262 15.84 10.63 19.48
CA SER A 262 16.38 11.34 20.66
C SER A 262 15.28 12.05 21.48
N LEU A 263 14.14 11.35 21.72
CA LEU A 263 12.97 11.83 22.47
C LEU A 263 12.72 11.01 23.75
#